data_92c22968b0607d890423002f28d9ab82
#
_entry.id   92c22968b0607d890423002f28d9ab82
#
_cell.length_a   1.000
_cell.length_b   1.000
_cell.length_c   1.000
_cell.angle_alpha   90.00
_cell.angle_beta   90.00
_cell.angle_gamma   90.00
#
_symmetry.space_group_name_H-M   'P 1'
#
loop_
_entity.id
_entity.type
_entity.pdbx_description
1 polymer ?
#
loop_
_entity_poly.entity_id
_entity_poly.type
_entity_poly.pdbx_seq_one_letter_code
_entity_poly.pdbx_strand_id
1 'polypeptide(L)'
;VFGALVNGSTANRWWTGGASRRVNLGNLRAGSTSLQMTRLISKWFGGTDRPTNFVGGDSAAGASSLTFDYRQMTGTLFQNGPAYTDVNQGQAGTCYVLAALSSLANSRPQAINNMFIQNAGNTFGVRFYGEDGNQHWVTIDRSAPVRRGTSRLALAGNASRGLGGEMWVTLAERAYAQANEIGIFGRTNTGNSYRYVEGGWENALTHISGLSTTSYSAHYSSSRWTRARNLAQWNTYRDRAISAVRSGSSLWLGSFGVTTDSSGKRNLVSGHAFAITGYNAASGNFTVANPWGAGGGTWRGVFEASWRDFYNVRGVVSWA
;
A
#
# COMPACT_ATOMS: atom_id res chain seq x y z
N VAL A 1 15.76 16.28 -13.15
CA VAL A 1 16.20 14.85 -13.15
C VAL A 1 17.72 14.73 -13.29
N PHE A 2 18.39 15.45 -14.20
CA PHE A 2 19.86 15.37 -14.33
C PHE A 2 20.62 15.74 -13.04
N GLY A 3 20.15 16.74 -12.30
CA GLY A 3 20.67 17.08 -10.98
C GLY A 3 20.65 15.94 -9.98
N ALA A 4 19.69 15.00 -10.10
CA ALA A 4 19.60 13.84 -9.24
C ALA A 4 20.76 12.84 -9.42
N LEU A 5 21.40 12.82 -10.58
CA LEU A 5 22.58 11.94 -10.80
C LEU A 5 23.77 12.37 -9.94
N VAL A 6 23.92 13.68 -9.69
CA VAL A 6 25.06 14.26 -8.97
C VAL A 6 24.71 14.65 -7.53
N ASN A 7 23.41 14.89 -7.22
CA ASN A 7 22.95 15.37 -5.92
C ASN A 7 21.81 14.53 -5.32
N GLY A 8 21.58 13.31 -5.80
CA GLY A 8 20.48 12.45 -5.36
C GLY A 8 20.61 11.91 -3.93
N SER A 9 21.69 12.28 -3.23
CA SER A 9 21.96 11.95 -1.81
C SER A 9 21.52 10.53 -1.40
N THR A 10 20.51 10.39 -0.54
CA THR A 10 20.03 9.09 -0.02
C THR A 10 19.54 8.16 -1.12
N ALA A 11 18.86 8.67 -2.16
CA ALA A 11 18.34 7.86 -3.27
C ALA A 11 19.46 7.25 -4.13
N ASN A 12 20.63 7.88 -4.19
CA ASN A 12 21.78 7.35 -4.93
C ASN A 12 22.69 6.46 -4.10
N ARG A 13 22.39 6.23 -2.82
CA ARG A 13 23.26 5.47 -1.93
C ARG A 13 23.43 4.03 -2.39
N TRP A 14 22.38 3.40 -2.90
CA TRP A 14 22.35 1.97 -3.21
C TRP A 14 21.77 1.71 -4.60
N TRP A 15 22.15 0.57 -5.15
CA TRP A 15 21.56 -0.07 -6.32
C TRP A 15 21.13 -1.49 -5.94
N THR A 16 19.88 -1.84 -6.22
CA THR A 16 19.35 -3.20 -6.02
C THR A 16 19.13 -3.94 -7.35
N GLY A 17 18.56 -3.25 -8.33
CA GLY A 17 18.28 -3.82 -9.66
C GLY A 17 17.37 -5.05 -9.61
N GLY A 18 16.61 -5.27 -8.53
CA GLY A 18 15.80 -6.48 -8.34
C GLY A 18 16.61 -7.69 -7.86
N ALA A 19 17.85 -7.52 -7.42
CA ALA A 19 18.65 -8.59 -6.87
C ALA A 19 18.33 -8.86 -5.38
N SER A 20 18.83 -9.95 -4.83
CA SER A 20 18.67 -10.29 -3.41
C SER A 20 19.50 -9.39 -2.47
N ARG A 21 20.51 -8.73 -3.00
CA ARG A 21 21.41 -7.84 -2.25
C ARG A 21 21.61 -6.53 -2.99
N ARG A 22 21.71 -5.45 -2.23
CA ARG A 22 22.06 -4.12 -2.72
C ARG A 22 23.59 -3.96 -2.80
N VAL A 23 24.03 -3.08 -3.71
CA VAL A 23 25.44 -2.66 -3.83
C VAL A 23 25.54 -1.14 -3.69
N ASN A 24 26.70 -0.64 -3.27
CA ASN A 24 26.94 0.80 -3.22
C ASN A 24 26.85 1.40 -4.62
N LEU A 25 26.22 2.57 -4.74
CA LEU A 25 26.11 3.33 -5.98
C LEU A 25 26.82 4.69 -5.84
N GLY A 26 26.32 5.59 -5.03
CA GLY A 26 26.84 6.94 -4.85
C GLY A 26 26.44 7.91 -5.97
N ASN A 27 26.65 9.19 -5.73
CA ASN A 27 26.44 10.22 -6.72
C ASN A 27 27.50 10.19 -7.84
N LEU A 28 27.12 10.60 -9.04
CA LEU A 28 28.04 10.79 -10.15
C LEU A 28 28.98 11.95 -9.86
N ARG A 29 30.27 11.74 -10.10
CA ARG A 29 31.35 12.72 -9.90
C ARG A 29 32.51 12.45 -10.86
N ALA A 30 33.47 13.35 -10.93
CA ALA A 30 34.72 13.10 -11.65
C ALA A 30 35.37 11.79 -11.16
N GLY A 31 35.77 10.93 -12.06
CA GLY A 31 36.31 9.59 -11.76
C GLY A 31 35.24 8.50 -11.54
N SER A 32 33.95 8.80 -11.67
CA SER A 32 32.89 7.79 -11.67
C SER A 32 33.07 6.80 -12.82
N THR A 33 32.79 5.53 -12.54
CA THR A 33 32.88 4.48 -13.57
C THR A 33 31.68 4.51 -14.53
N SER A 34 31.85 3.97 -15.74
CA SER A 34 30.76 3.78 -16.70
C SER A 34 29.59 2.94 -16.11
N LEU A 35 29.91 1.92 -15.30
CA LEU A 35 28.91 1.10 -14.62
C LEU A 35 28.08 1.93 -13.61
N GLN A 36 28.74 2.82 -12.84
CA GLN A 36 28.04 3.70 -11.90
C GLN A 36 27.11 4.64 -12.66
N MET A 37 27.56 5.25 -13.75
CA MET A 37 26.75 6.12 -14.60
C MET A 37 25.56 5.35 -15.19
N THR A 38 25.79 4.17 -15.74
CA THR A 38 24.71 3.33 -16.30
C THR A 38 23.64 2.99 -15.25
N ARG A 39 24.04 2.64 -14.03
CA ARG A 39 23.11 2.33 -12.94
C ARG A 39 22.31 3.57 -12.51
N LEU A 40 22.93 4.73 -12.42
CA LEU A 40 22.23 5.98 -12.10
C LEU A 40 21.21 6.36 -13.19
N ILE A 41 21.59 6.25 -14.47
CA ILE A 41 20.67 6.46 -15.59
C ILE A 41 19.51 5.45 -15.53
N SER A 42 19.83 4.19 -15.32
CA SER A 42 18.82 3.11 -15.20
C SER A 42 17.86 3.34 -14.02
N LYS A 43 18.35 3.87 -12.91
CA LYS A 43 17.52 4.22 -11.73
C LYS A 43 16.57 5.36 -12.03
N TRP A 44 17.09 6.47 -12.52
CA TRP A 44 16.34 7.72 -12.65
C TRP A 44 15.50 7.84 -13.94
N PHE A 45 15.89 7.13 -15.01
CA PHE A 45 15.23 7.20 -16.32
C PHE A 45 14.66 5.86 -16.77
N GLY A 46 15.37 4.76 -16.53
CA GLY A 46 14.97 3.43 -16.99
C GLY A 46 14.04 2.70 -16.03
N GLY A 47 13.94 3.15 -14.76
CA GLY A 47 13.10 2.53 -13.74
C GLY A 47 13.48 1.08 -13.41
N THR A 48 14.72 0.67 -13.71
CA THR A 48 15.17 -0.72 -13.55
C THR A 48 15.85 -0.99 -12.21
N ASP A 49 15.97 0.01 -11.32
CA ASP A 49 16.37 -0.20 -9.94
C ASP A 49 15.17 -0.72 -9.12
N ARG A 50 14.81 -1.96 -9.37
CA ARG A 50 13.68 -2.64 -8.74
C ARG A 50 14.00 -2.99 -7.29
N PRO A 51 13.00 -3.05 -6.37
CA PRO A 51 13.19 -3.54 -5.01
C PRO A 51 13.88 -4.91 -4.97
N THR A 52 14.54 -5.23 -3.87
CA THR A 52 15.10 -6.58 -3.68
C THR A 52 14.02 -7.65 -3.86
N ASN A 53 14.38 -8.80 -4.43
CA ASN A 53 13.45 -9.86 -4.82
C ASN A 53 13.04 -10.78 -3.67
N PHE A 54 12.80 -10.21 -2.51
CA PHE A 54 12.44 -10.94 -1.29
C PHE A 54 11.39 -10.18 -0.47
N VAL A 55 10.44 -10.92 0.12
CA VAL A 55 9.49 -10.44 1.12
C VAL A 55 9.51 -11.32 2.36
N GLY A 56 9.17 -10.73 3.51
CA GLY A 56 9.04 -11.44 4.79
C GLY A 56 7.77 -12.29 4.87
N GLY A 57 6.72 -11.84 4.20
CA GLY A 57 5.40 -12.48 4.18
C GLY A 57 4.38 -11.74 5.05
N ASP A 58 3.13 -11.80 4.65
CA ASP A 58 2.00 -11.24 5.40
C ASP A 58 1.62 -12.16 6.57
N SER A 59 2.03 -11.79 7.78
CA SER A 59 1.74 -12.58 8.99
C SER A 59 0.25 -12.67 9.31
N ALA A 60 -0.55 -11.64 8.97
CA ALA A 60 -1.99 -11.65 9.19
C ALA A 60 -2.69 -12.68 8.28
N ALA A 61 -2.16 -12.89 7.07
CA ALA A 61 -2.60 -13.93 6.14
C ALA A 61 -1.99 -15.31 6.44
N GLY A 62 -1.03 -15.41 7.37
CA GLY A 62 -0.25 -16.63 7.59
C GLY A 62 0.73 -16.93 6.44
N ALA A 63 1.10 -15.93 5.66
CA ALA A 63 1.97 -16.08 4.52
C ALA A 63 3.45 -16.14 4.95
N SER A 64 4.19 -17.10 4.40
CA SER A 64 5.62 -17.27 4.64
C SER A 64 6.45 -16.32 3.76
N SER A 65 7.74 -16.17 4.09
CA SER A 65 8.70 -15.45 3.24
C SER A 65 8.77 -16.04 1.83
N LEU A 66 9.02 -15.17 0.86
CA LEU A 66 9.08 -15.56 -0.54
C LEU A 66 10.22 -14.83 -1.26
N THR A 67 10.95 -15.57 -2.08
CA THR A 67 11.81 -15.02 -3.13
C THR A 67 11.11 -15.16 -4.48
N PHE A 68 11.13 -14.11 -5.30
CA PHE A 68 10.39 -14.00 -6.54
C PHE A 68 11.30 -13.52 -7.70
N ASP A 69 10.79 -13.59 -8.92
CA ASP A 69 11.44 -13.04 -10.11
C ASP A 69 10.69 -11.79 -10.58
N TYR A 70 11.35 -10.96 -11.40
CA TYR A 70 10.70 -9.85 -12.08
C TYR A 70 10.41 -10.20 -13.53
N ARG A 71 9.16 -9.94 -14.00
CA ARG A 71 8.75 -10.08 -15.39
C ARG A 71 7.97 -8.86 -15.85
N GLN A 72 8.08 -8.54 -17.15
CA GLN A 72 7.36 -7.42 -17.75
C GLN A 72 5.85 -7.70 -17.78
N MET A 73 5.06 -6.74 -17.35
CA MET A 73 3.60 -6.74 -17.55
C MET A 73 3.27 -6.29 -18.97
N THR A 74 2.23 -6.86 -19.55
CA THR A 74 1.74 -6.55 -20.89
C THR A 74 0.39 -5.84 -20.89
N GLY A 75 -0.24 -5.69 -19.73
CA GLY A 75 -1.52 -5.02 -19.57
C GLY A 75 -1.47 -3.49 -19.73
N THR A 76 -2.60 -2.85 -19.50
CA THR A 76 -2.74 -1.38 -19.45
C THR A 76 -2.53 -0.88 -18.02
N LEU A 77 -2.21 0.41 -17.87
CA LEU A 77 -2.10 1.00 -16.53
C LEU A 77 -3.43 0.91 -15.80
N PHE A 78 -4.50 1.37 -16.43
CA PHE A 78 -5.88 1.31 -15.93
C PHE A 78 -6.79 0.62 -16.95
N GLN A 79 -7.80 -0.11 -16.45
CA GLN A 79 -8.94 -0.61 -17.21
C GLN A 79 -10.20 0.05 -16.63
N ASN A 80 -10.81 0.98 -17.36
CA ASN A 80 -11.98 1.76 -16.92
C ASN A 80 -11.74 2.66 -15.67
N GLY A 81 -10.49 3.03 -15.39
CA GLY A 81 -10.08 3.80 -14.22
C GLY A 81 -9.83 2.94 -12.97
N PRO A 82 -9.21 3.51 -11.93
CA PRO A 82 -8.90 2.77 -10.71
C PRO A 82 -10.17 2.51 -9.87
N ALA A 83 -10.33 1.26 -9.43
CA ALA A 83 -11.41 0.82 -8.54
C ALA A 83 -10.85 0.04 -7.34
N TYR A 84 -11.54 0.10 -6.20
CA TYR A 84 -11.11 -0.65 -5.00
C TYR A 84 -11.11 -2.16 -5.23
N THR A 85 -11.92 -2.65 -6.17
CA THR A 85 -12.00 -4.05 -6.57
C THR A 85 -10.78 -4.56 -7.32
N ASP A 86 -9.94 -3.66 -7.83
CA ASP A 86 -8.70 -4.03 -8.54
C ASP A 86 -7.62 -4.51 -7.58
N VAL A 87 -7.75 -4.14 -6.30
CA VAL A 87 -6.75 -4.44 -5.29
C VAL A 87 -6.87 -5.89 -4.84
N ASN A 88 -5.79 -6.64 -5.06
CA ASN A 88 -5.63 -8.00 -4.61
C ASN A 88 -4.21 -8.18 -4.06
N GLN A 89 -4.07 -8.14 -2.73
CA GLN A 89 -2.81 -8.29 -2.02
C GLN A 89 -2.21 -9.69 -2.29
N GLY A 90 -0.90 -9.72 -2.44
CA GLY A 90 -0.15 -10.96 -2.54
C GLY A 90 0.54 -11.33 -1.23
N GLN A 91 1.81 -11.72 -1.36
CA GLN A 91 2.59 -12.28 -0.27
C GLN A 91 3.15 -11.23 0.71
N ALA A 92 3.25 -9.95 0.32
CA ALA A 92 3.83 -8.90 1.16
C ALA A 92 2.85 -8.38 2.21
N GLY A 93 3.33 -8.07 3.41
CA GLY A 93 2.57 -7.46 4.50
C GLY A 93 2.34 -5.95 4.30
N THR A 94 1.83 -5.54 3.15
CA THR A 94 1.59 -4.15 2.74
C THR A 94 0.11 -3.75 2.82
N CYS A 95 -0.68 -4.45 3.62
CA CYS A 95 -2.13 -4.25 3.75
C CYS A 95 -2.52 -2.78 3.98
N TYR A 96 -1.75 -2.02 4.76
CA TYR A 96 -2.04 -0.61 5.05
C TYR A 96 -1.90 0.30 3.82
N VAL A 97 -0.91 0.04 2.94
CA VAL A 97 -0.77 0.76 1.66
C VAL A 97 -1.92 0.41 0.74
N LEU A 98 -2.25 -0.88 0.65
CA LEU A 98 -3.31 -1.38 -0.24
C LEU A 98 -4.71 -0.98 0.23
N ALA A 99 -4.95 -0.92 1.54
CA ALA A 99 -6.19 -0.37 2.10
C ALA A 99 -6.33 1.13 1.79
N ALA A 100 -5.24 1.90 1.87
CA ALA A 100 -5.24 3.31 1.49
C ALA A 100 -5.49 3.49 -0.02
N LEU A 101 -4.83 2.71 -0.88
CA LEU A 101 -5.07 2.70 -2.32
C LEU A 101 -6.52 2.32 -2.65
N SER A 102 -7.08 1.27 -2.01
CA SER A 102 -8.48 0.87 -2.17
C SER A 102 -9.44 1.98 -1.77
N SER A 103 -9.18 2.61 -0.62
CA SER A 103 -10.03 3.69 -0.11
C SER A 103 -10.02 4.89 -1.06
N LEU A 104 -8.85 5.31 -1.54
CA LEU A 104 -8.70 6.40 -2.51
C LEU A 104 -9.32 6.06 -3.86
N ALA A 105 -9.13 4.84 -4.37
CA ALA A 105 -9.76 4.39 -5.61
C ALA A 105 -11.29 4.42 -5.53
N ASN A 106 -11.87 4.13 -4.35
CA ASN A 106 -13.32 4.18 -4.11
C ASN A 106 -13.86 5.62 -4.02
N SER A 107 -13.21 6.50 -3.26
CA SER A 107 -13.75 7.82 -2.92
C SER A 107 -13.17 8.95 -3.77
N ARG A 108 -11.93 8.82 -4.23
CA ARG A 108 -11.16 9.84 -4.95
C ARG A 108 -10.30 9.23 -6.06
N PRO A 109 -10.90 8.54 -7.06
CA PRO A 109 -10.14 7.81 -8.10
C PRO A 109 -9.15 8.72 -8.84
N GLN A 110 -9.45 10.02 -8.96
CA GLN A 110 -8.55 10.98 -9.59
C GLN A 110 -7.22 11.13 -8.83
N ALA A 111 -7.19 10.92 -7.51
CA ALA A 111 -5.95 10.94 -6.74
C ALA A 111 -5.00 9.80 -7.19
N ILE A 112 -5.56 8.63 -7.49
CA ILE A 112 -4.81 7.49 -8.04
C ILE A 112 -4.37 7.78 -9.48
N ASN A 113 -5.25 8.31 -10.35
CA ASN A 113 -4.87 8.69 -11.71
C ASN A 113 -3.69 9.67 -11.70
N ASN A 114 -3.76 10.70 -10.84
CA ASN A 114 -2.76 11.76 -10.76
C ASN A 114 -1.44 11.35 -10.10
N MET A 115 -1.37 10.15 -9.51
CA MET A 115 -0.10 9.65 -8.99
C MET A 115 0.80 9.06 -10.07
N PHE A 116 0.29 8.82 -11.28
CA PHE A 116 1.05 8.20 -12.37
C PHE A 116 1.28 9.15 -13.53
N ILE A 117 2.49 9.14 -14.05
CA ILE A 117 2.84 9.71 -15.36
C ILE A 117 3.40 8.57 -16.20
N GLN A 118 2.73 8.25 -17.30
CA GLN A 118 3.26 7.30 -18.26
C GLN A 118 4.25 8.01 -19.19
N ASN A 119 5.52 7.62 -19.13
CA ASN A 119 6.57 8.17 -19.95
C ASN A 119 6.70 7.42 -21.28
N ALA A 120 7.33 8.06 -22.28
CA ALA A 120 7.84 7.35 -23.44
C ALA A 120 8.81 6.24 -22.98
N GLY A 121 8.90 5.11 -23.69
CA GLY A 121 9.81 4.01 -23.34
C GLY A 121 9.28 3.06 -22.26
N ASN A 122 7.98 3.03 -22.02
CA ASN A 122 7.33 2.07 -21.11
C ASN A 122 7.78 2.18 -19.63
N THR A 123 8.13 3.37 -19.19
CA THR A 123 8.37 3.68 -17.78
C THR A 123 7.24 4.52 -17.21
N PHE A 124 7.15 4.55 -15.88
CA PHE A 124 6.16 5.34 -15.14
C PHE A 124 6.86 6.18 -14.10
N GLY A 125 6.52 7.47 -14.04
CA GLY A 125 6.75 8.28 -12.86
C GLY A 125 5.61 8.01 -11.87
N VAL A 126 5.94 7.69 -10.62
CA VAL A 126 4.94 7.50 -9.57
C VAL A 126 5.22 8.48 -8.43
N ARG A 127 4.20 9.25 -8.07
CA ARG A 127 4.29 10.30 -7.06
C ARG A 127 3.85 9.80 -5.69
N PHE A 128 4.61 10.19 -4.69
CA PHE A 128 4.21 10.13 -3.28
C PHE A 128 4.45 11.48 -2.61
N TYR A 129 3.91 11.63 -1.41
CA TYR A 129 4.18 12.75 -0.53
C TYR A 129 4.98 12.27 0.67
N GLY A 130 6.01 13.02 1.04
CA GLY A 130 6.79 12.75 2.23
C GLY A 130 6.13 13.27 3.49
N GLU A 131 6.69 12.93 4.66
CA GLU A 131 6.31 13.51 5.95
C GLU A 131 6.55 15.03 5.99
N ASP A 132 7.37 15.56 5.09
CA ASP A 132 7.61 16.99 4.87
C ASP A 132 6.51 17.68 4.04
N GLY A 133 5.49 16.93 3.59
CA GLY A 133 4.41 17.39 2.72
C GLY A 133 4.81 17.59 1.26
N ASN A 134 6.07 17.38 0.89
CA ASN A 134 6.55 17.58 -0.47
C ASN A 134 6.26 16.39 -1.38
N GLN A 135 6.15 16.66 -2.68
CA GLN A 135 6.00 15.62 -3.70
C GLN A 135 7.36 15.00 -4.03
N HIS A 136 7.38 13.67 -4.04
CA HIS A 136 8.53 12.88 -4.44
C HIS A 136 8.14 11.91 -5.56
N TRP A 137 8.97 11.84 -6.59
CA TRP A 137 8.73 11.00 -7.75
C TRP A 137 9.77 9.90 -7.83
N VAL A 138 9.32 8.69 -8.11
CA VAL A 138 10.18 7.56 -8.45
C VAL A 138 9.87 7.10 -9.87
N THR A 139 10.91 6.73 -10.61
CA THR A 139 10.76 6.16 -11.95
C THR A 139 10.81 4.64 -11.84
N ILE A 140 9.82 3.97 -12.42
CA ILE A 140 9.72 2.51 -12.47
C ILE A 140 9.46 2.04 -13.90
N ASP A 141 9.97 0.86 -14.26
CA ASP A 141 9.55 0.16 -15.47
C ASP A 141 8.28 -0.65 -15.22
N ARG A 142 7.76 -1.35 -16.24
CA ARG A 142 6.55 -2.16 -16.10
C ARG A 142 6.79 -3.58 -15.59
N SER A 143 7.90 -3.85 -14.90
CA SER A 143 8.17 -5.17 -14.32
C SER A 143 7.40 -5.39 -13.03
N ALA A 144 6.85 -6.58 -12.88
CA ALA A 144 6.13 -7.05 -11.70
C ALA A 144 6.84 -8.22 -11.03
N PRO A 145 6.75 -8.34 -9.68
CA PRO A 145 7.15 -9.54 -8.96
C PRO A 145 6.24 -10.73 -9.33
N VAL A 146 6.83 -11.84 -9.76
CA VAL A 146 6.11 -13.08 -10.07
C VAL A 146 6.68 -14.24 -9.27
N ARG A 147 5.85 -15.23 -8.96
CA ARG A 147 6.32 -16.48 -8.37
C ARG A 147 7.31 -17.15 -9.31
N ARG A 148 8.45 -17.59 -8.78
CA ARG A 148 9.52 -18.21 -9.55
C ARG A 148 9.00 -19.31 -10.49
N GLY A 149 9.49 -19.32 -11.72
CA GLY A 149 9.07 -20.28 -12.74
C GLY A 149 7.67 -20.06 -13.30
N THR A 150 6.96 -18.99 -12.93
CA THR A 150 5.58 -18.75 -13.38
C THR A 150 5.39 -17.33 -13.97
N SER A 151 4.18 -17.05 -14.48
CA SER A 151 3.73 -15.71 -14.85
C SER A 151 2.68 -15.15 -13.85
N ARG A 152 2.52 -15.79 -12.68
CA ARG A 152 1.55 -15.37 -11.67
C ARG A 152 2.17 -14.33 -10.74
N LEU A 153 1.50 -13.21 -10.53
CA LEU A 153 1.93 -12.18 -9.61
C LEU A 153 2.14 -12.75 -8.20
N ALA A 154 3.29 -12.45 -7.62
CA ALA A 154 3.66 -12.87 -6.27
C ALA A 154 3.14 -11.89 -5.20
N LEU A 155 3.16 -10.61 -5.52
CA LEU A 155 2.75 -9.51 -4.64
C LEU A 155 1.44 -8.89 -5.12
N ALA A 156 1.13 -7.67 -4.70
CA ALA A 156 -0.14 -7.04 -5.02
C ALA A 156 -0.37 -6.89 -6.54
N GLY A 157 -1.63 -6.97 -6.96
CA GLY A 157 -1.99 -6.84 -8.36
C GLY A 157 -3.48 -6.96 -8.59
N ASN A 158 -3.85 -7.16 -9.83
CA ASN A 158 -5.22 -7.32 -10.30
C ASN A 158 -5.85 -8.67 -9.86
N ALA A 159 -7.17 -8.78 -10.02
CA ALA A 159 -7.93 -9.97 -9.64
C ALA A 159 -7.47 -11.27 -10.34
N SER A 160 -7.05 -11.18 -11.61
CA SER A 160 -6.56 -12.35 -12.38
C SER A 160 -5.16 -12.81 -11.94
N ARG A 161 -4.43 -11.94 -11.24
CA ARG A 161 -3.03 -12.14 -10.82
C ARG A 161 -2.09 -12.51 -11.97
N GLY A 162 -2.40 -12.04 -13.17
CA GLY A 162 -1.65 -12.27 -14.41
C GLY A 162 -0.93 -11.02 -14.90
N LEU A 163 0.09 -11.22 -15.76
CA LEU A 163 0.89 -10.12 -16.33
C LEU A 163 0.13 -9.28 -17.37
N GLY A 164 -0.94 -9.81 -17.97
CA GLY A 164 -1.78 -9.12 -18.96
C GLY A 164 -2.90 -8.28 -18.37
N GLY A 165 -3.08 -8.30 -17.06
CA GLY A 165 -4.13 -7.52 -16.40
C GLY A 165 -3.72 -6.08 -16.13
N GLU A 166 -4.63 -5.34 -15.48
CA GLU A 166 -4.41 -3.97 -15.04
C GLU A 166 -3.19 -3.85 -14.10
N MET A 167 -2.40 -2.78 -14.26
CA MET A 167 -1.06 -2.72 -13.67
C MET A 167 -0.96 -1.79 -12.46
N TRP A 168 -1.87 -0.82 -12.28
CA TRP A 168 -1.67 0.29 -11.34
C TRP A 168 -1.42 -0.17 -9.89
N VAL A 169 -2.11 -1.20 -9.42
CA VAL A 169 -1.93 -1.73 -8.05
C VAL A 169 -0.52 -2.27 -7.85
N THR A 170 -0.07 -3.11 -8.79
CA THR A 170 1.29 -3.70 -8.76
C THR A 170 2.37 -2.62 -8.83
N LEU A 171 2.18 -1.64 -9.70
CA LEU A 171 3.13 -0.55 -9.90
C LEU A 171 3.14 0.40 -8.70
N ALA A 172 1.98 0.71 -8.08
CA ALA A 172 1.89 1.53 -6.89
C ALA A 172 2.61 0.89 -5.69
N GLU A 173 2.34 -0.39 -5.40
CA GLU A 173 3.02 -1.11 -4.31
C GLU A 173 4.54 -1.17 -4.54
N ARG A 174 4.96 -1.48 -5.76
CA ARG A 174 6.38 -1.52 -6.13
C ARG A 174 7.04 -0.15 -5.97
N ALA A 175 6.41 0.90 -6.48
CA ALA A 175 6.91 2.26 -6.37
C ALA A 175 6.99 2.72 -4.91
N TYR A 176 6.02 2.33 -4.06
CA TYR A 176 6.06 2.63 -2.63
C TYR A 176 7.27 1.98 -1.95
N ALA A 177 7.56 0.72 -2.25
CA ALA A 177 8.75 0.04 -1.74
C ALA A 177 10.06 0.71 -2.23
N GLN A 178 10.10 1.19 -3.47
CA GLN A 178 11.24 1.93 -4.00
C GLN A 178 11.37 3.33 -3.39
N ALA A 179 10.28 4.05 -3.20
CA ALA A 179 10.27 5.39 -2.61
C ALA A 179 10.76 5.39 -1.15
N ASN A 180 10.56 4.29 -0.42
CA ASN A 180 11.08 4.15 0.95
C ASN A 180 12.61 4.30 1.04
N GLU A 181 13.35 4.07 -0.03
CA GLU A 181 14.81 4.27 -0.08
C GLU A 181 15.19 5.75 0.11
N ILE A 182 14.33 6.67 -0.30
CA ILE A 182 14.56 8.12 -0.17
C ILE A 182 14.40 8.58 1.28
N GLY A 183 13.74 7.78 2.13
CA GLY A 183 13.51 8.11 3.55
C GLY A 183 12.31 9.01 3.80
N ILE A 184 11.43 9.18 2.82
CA ILE A 184 10.31 10.15 2.86
C ILE A 184 9.13 9.73 3.74
N PHE A 185 9.06 8.46 4.12
CA PHE A 185 7.93 7.89 4.89
C PHE A 185 8.19 7.79 6.40
N GLY A 186 9.22 8.47 6.93
CA GLY A 186 9.53 8.46 8.36
C GLY A 186 9.95 7.10 8.93
N ARG A 187 10.16 6.07 8.10
CA ARG A 187 10.53 4.72 8.56
C ARG A 187 11.99 4.65 8.98
N THR A 188 12.25 3.89 10.04
CA THR A 188 13.62 3.64 10.52
C THR A 188 14.45 2.80 9.55
N ASN A 189 13.79 1.85 8.87
CA ASN A 189 14.43 1.02 7.84
C ASN A 189 14.17 1.62 6.47
N THR A 190 15.16 2.31 5.92
CA THR A 190 15.14 2.83 4.56
C THR A 190 15.87 1.91 3.61
N GLY A 191 15.32 1.73 2.43
CA GLY A 191 15.92 0.94 1.36
C GLY A 191 14.91 0.47 0.33
N ASN A 192 15.39 0.15 -0.85
CA ASN A 192 14.58 -0.32 -1.97
C ASN A 192 14.24 -1.81 -1.78
N SER A 193 13.26 -2.09 -0.92
CA SER A 193 12.84 -3.46 -0.57
C SER A 193 11.42 -3.49 -0.04
N TYR A 194 10.63 -4.45 -0.48
CA TYR A 194 9.30 -4.70 0.09
C TYR A 194 9.36 -5.03 1.58
N ARG A 195 10.39 -5.78 2.01
CA ARG A 195 10.57 -6.12 3.43
C ARG A 195 10.61 -4.90 4.35
N TYR A 196 11.09 -3.77 3.86
CA TYR A 196 11.21 -2.55 4.67
C TYR A 196 9.91 -1.74 4.73
N VAL A 197 8.90 -2.10 3.94
CA VAL A 197 7.56 -1.51 3.97
C VAL A 197 6.49 -2.50 4.46
N GLU A 198 6.86 -3.71 4.85
CA GLU A 198 5.95 -4.66 5.50
C GLU A 198 5.64 -4.24 6.93
N GLY A 199 4.41 -4.54 7.39
CA GLY A 199 3.99 -4.35 8.78
C GLY A 199 3.89 -2.88 9.23
N GLY A 200 3.66 -1.95 8.33
CA GLY A 200 3.52 -0.53 8.63
C GLY A 200 2.11 -0.13 9.06
N TRP A 201 2.04 0.95 9.83
CA TRP A 201 0.81 1.64 10.20
C TRP A 201 0.91 3.14 9.91
N GLU A 202 1.83 3.50 9.05
CA GLU A 202 2.09 4.88 8.66
C GLU A 202 0.89 5.48 7.91
N ASN A 203 0.90 6.80 7.76
CA ASN A 203 -0.13 7.59 7.09
C ASN A 203 -0.14 7.35 5.57
N ALA A 204 -0.37 6.09 5.14
CA ALA A 204 -0.36 5.75 3.71
C ALA A 204 -1.36 6.58 2.88
N LEU A 205 -2.49 7.00 3.47
CA LEU A 205 -3.40 7.95 2.81
C LEU A 205 -2.69 9.27 2.51
N THR A 206 -1.97 9.84 3.49
CA THR A 206 -1.18 11.07 3.30
C THR A 206 -0.07 10.87 2.28
N HIS A 207 0.66 9.76 2.37
CA HIS A 207 1.75 9.45 1.42
C HIS A 207 1.28 9.35 -0.03
N ILE A 208 0.04 8.92 -0.27
CA ILE A 208 -0.52 8.77 -1.62
C ILE A 208 -1.23 10.04 -2.08
N SER A 209 -2.05 10.65 -1.22
CA SER A 209 -2.93 11.77 -1.58
C SER A 209 -2.34 13.15 -1.31
N GLY A 210 -1.41 13.27 -0.36
CA GLY A 210 -0.93 14.56 0.16
C GLY A 210 -1.88 15.22 1.15
N LEU A 211 -3.00 14.58 1.48
CA LEU A 211 -3.99 15.12 2.42
C LEU A 211 -3.63 14.76 3.86
N SER A 212 -3.88 15.69 4.78
CA SER A 212 -3.72 15.42 6.21
C SER A 212 -4.72 14.37 6.67
N THR A 213 -4.26 13.45 7.50
CA THR A 213 -5.05 12.34 8.03
C THR A 213 -5.47 12.60 9.46
N THR A 214 -6.74 12.36 9.78
CA THR A 214 -7.26 12.32 11.15
C THR A 214 -7.46 10.86 11.54
N SER A 215 -7.00 10.47 12.75
CA SER A 215 -7.07 9.09 13.24
C SER A 215 -7.70 9.02 14.62
N TYR A 216 -8.53 8.01 14.85
CA TYR A 216 -9.14 7.69 16.14
C TYR A 216 -8.90 6.22 16.47
N SER A 217 -8.41 5.97 17.69
CA SER A 217 -8.11 4.62 18.18
C SER A 217 -9.13 4.18 19.20
N ALA A 218 -9.59 2.93 19.10
CA ALA A 218 -10.43 2.29 20.09
C ALA A 218 -9.56 1.83 21.28
N HIS A 219 -9.72 2.50 22.43
CA HIS A 219 -9.03 2.15 23.66
C HIS A 219 -9.80 1.06 24.40
N TYR A 220 -9.53 -0.20 24.08
CA TYR A 220 -10.14 -1.33 24.76
C TYR A 220 -9.51 -1.53 26.16
N SER A 221 -10.35 -1.81 27.18
CA SER A 221 -9.91 -2.14 28.54
C SER A 221 -10.62 -3.39 29.03
N SER A 222 -9.92 -4.22 29.81
CA SER A 222 -10.50 -5.37 30.52
C SER A 222 -11.41 -4.92 31.67
N SER A 223 -11.11 -3.78 32.32
CA SER A 223 -11.97 -3.18 33.35
C SER A 223 -13.33 -2.76 32.78
N ARG A 224 -14.40 -3.26 33.38
CA ARG A 224 -15.80 -2.95 32.95
C ARG A 224 -16.07 -1.44 32.92
N TRP A 225 -15.69 -0.71 33.94
CA TRP A 225 -15.92 0.73 34.06
C TRP A 225 -15.12 1.53 33.03
N THR A 226 -13.83 1.24 32.92
CA THR A 226 -12.95 1.89 31.93
C THR A 226 -13.42 1.58 30.51
N ARG A 227 -13.83 0.34 30.23
CA ARG A 227 -14.35 -0.07 28.93
C ARG A 227 -15.62 0.66 28.54
N ALA A 228 -16.57 0.84 29.49
CA ALA A 228 -17.81 1.58 29.23
C ALA A 228 -17.53 3.04 28.86
N ARG A 229 -16.64 3.71 29.60
CA ARG A 229 -16.21 5.09 29.32
C ARG A 229 -15.52 5.20 27.96
N ASN A 230 -14.58 4.31 27.66
CA ASN A 230 -13.83 4.31 26.40
C ASN A 230 -14.76 4.04 25.22
N LEU A 231 -15.74 3.15 25.37
CA LEU A 231 -16.75 2.90 24.35
C LEU A 231 -17.65 4.13 24.13
N ALA A 232 -18.04 4.82 25.19
CA ALA A 232 -18.83 6.05 25.08
C ALA A 232 -18.06 7.12 24.30
N GLN A 233 -16.78 7.31 24.61
CA GLN A 233 -15.88 8.20 23.87
C GLN A 233 -15.74 7.74 22.39
N TRP A 234 -15.52 6.44 22.14
CA TRP A 234 -15.44 5.90 20.78
C TRP A 234 -16.71 6.20 19.96
N ASN A 235 -17.87 6.08 20.60
CA ASN A 235 -19.15 6.36 19.93
C ASN A 235 -19.30 7.83 19.50
N THR A 236 -18.62 8.79 20.15
CA THR A 236 -18.62 10.19 19.70
C THR A 236 -17.95 10.40 18.35
N TYR A 237 -17.12 9.47 17.90
CA TYR A 237 -16.44 9.54 16.60
C TYR A 237 -17.23 8.88 15.48
N ARG A 238 -18.27 8.07 15.80
CA ARG A 238 -19.07 7.35 14.80
C ARG A 238 -19.69 8.29 13.76
N ASP A 239 -20.34 9.33 14.24
CA ASP A 239 -21.09 10.25 13.37
C ASP A 239 -20.13 11.09 12.50
N ARG A 240 -18.93 11.36 13.00
CA ARG A 240 -17.84 11.95 12.21
C ARG A 240 -17.37 11.02 11.09
N ALA A 241 -17.17 9.74 11.38
CA ALA A 241 -16.81 8.74 10.38
C ALA A 241 -17.91 8.55 9.34
N ILE A 242 -19.19 8.52 9.75
CA ILE A 242 -20.34 8.47 8.82
C ILE A 242 -20.36 9.71 7.93
N SER A 243 -20.20 10.89 8.50
CA SER A 243 -20.13 12.15 7.75
C SER A 243 -18.95 12.14 6.76
N ALA A 244 -17.78 11.68 7.18
CA ALA A 244 -16.59 11.58 6.33
C ALA A 244 -16.84 10.64 5.12
N VAL A 245 -17.42 9.45 5.34
CA VAL A 245 -17.79 8.54 4.23
C VAL A 245 -18.77 9.22 3.26
N ARG A 246 -19.81 9.87 3.79
CA ARG A 246 -20.85 10.52 2.97
C ARG A 246 -20.34 11.73 2.20
N SER A 247 -19.33 12.42 2.71
CA SER A 247 -18.68 13.56 2.04
C SER A 247 -17.59 13.14 1.04
N GLY A 248 -17.36 11.83 0.83
CA GLY A 248 -16.36 11.33 -0.11
C GLY A 248 -14.93 11.36 0.42
N SER A 249 -14.76 11.42 1.75
CA SER A 249 -13.42 11.18 2.35
C SER A 249 -12.96 9.76 2.14
N SER A 250 -11.67 9.57 2.11
CA SER A 250 -11.03 8.25 2.03
C SER A 250 -10.80 7.70 3.43
N LEU A 251 -11.37 6.54 3.76
CA LEU A 251 -11.27 5.95 5.08
C LEU A 251 -10.60 4.57 5.04
N TRP A 252 -9.78 4.29 6.05
CA TRP A 252 -9.26 2.94 6.28
C TRP A 252 -9.37 2.55 7.76
N LEU A 253 -9.40 1.25 8.03
CA LEU A 253 -9.49 0.63 9.34
C LEU A 253 -8.28 -0.27 9.59
N GLY A 254 -7.51 -0.01 10.65
CA GLY A 254 -6.58 -0.98 11.23
C GLY A 254 -7.30 -1.85 12.26
N SER A 255 -7.08 -3.16 12.24
CA SER A 255 -7.71 -4.13 13.14
C SER A 255 -6.66 -4.92 13.92
N PHE A 256 -6.86 -5.05 15.24
CA PHE A 256 -6.00 -5.80 16.16
C PHE A 256 -6.76 -6.97 16.82
N GLY A 257 -7.91 -7.34 16.29
CA GLY A 257 -8.72 -8.46 16.72
C GLY A 257 -9.35 -9.18 15.54
N VAL A 258 -10.16 -10.20 15.84
CA VAL A 258 -10.83 -11.03 14.84
C VAL A 258 -12.33 -10.96 15.08
N THR A 259 -13.11 -10.84 14.00
CA THR A 259 -14.56 -11.12 13.98
C THR A 259 -14.85 -12.16 12.91
N THR A 260 -15.91 -12.96 13.14
CA THR A 260 -16.40 -13.96 12.21
C THR A 260 -17.89 -13.74 11.97
N ASP A 261 -18.35 -14.08 10.79
CA ASP A 261 -19.77 -14.10 10.48
C ASP A 261 -20.44 -15.41 10.95
N SER A 262 -21.76 -15.52 10.74
CA SER A 262 -22.55 -16.70 11.10
C SER A 262 -22.14 -17.98 10.34
N SER A 263 -21.43 -17.84 9.23
CA SER A 263 -20.88 -18.97 8.46
C SER A 263 -19.47 -19.39 8.90
N GLY A 264 -18.91 -18.72 9.94
CA GLY A 264 -17.56 -18.97 10.43
C GLY A 264 -16.45 -18.32 9.60
N LYS A 265 -16.76 -17.52 8.58
CA LYS A 265 -15.75 -16.78 7.81
C LYS A 265 -15.30 -15.53 8.57
N ARG A 266 -14.00 -15.28 8.55
CA ARG A 266 -13.41 -14.09 9.18
C ARG A 266 -13.78 -12.84 8.39
N ASN A 267 -14.32 -11.84 9.07
CA ASN A 267 -14.56 -10.49 8.57
C ASN A 267 -13.35 -9.62 8.89
N LEU A 268 -13.14 -9.25 10.13
CA LEU A 268 -11.96 -8.52 10.57
C LEU A 268 -10.87 -9.51 11.02
N VAL A 269 -9.62 -9.17 10.77
CA VAL A 269 -8.44 -10.01 11.05
C VAL A 269 -7.45 -9.18 11.84
N SER A 270 -6.78 -9.80 12.83
CA SER A 270 -5.78 -9.11 13.66
C SER A 270 -4.51 -8.78 12.88
N GLY A 271 -3.94 -7.60 13.13
CA GLY A 271 -2.73 -7.14 12.47
C GLY A 271 -2.93 -6.80 11.00
N HIS A 272 -4.14 -6.37 10.64
CA HIS A 272 -4.51 -6.14 9.24
C HIS A 272 -5.23 -4.81 9.03
N ALA A 273 -5.11 -4.26 7.83
CA ALA A 273 -5.77 -3.02 7.42
C ALA A 273 -6.82 -3.28 6.34
N PHE A 274 -7.89 -2.51 6.38
CA PHE A 274 -9.05 -2.61 5.48
C PHE A 274 -9.42 -1.24 4.94
N ALA A 275 -9.97 -1.16 3.73
CA ALA A 275 -10.63 0.05 3.26
C ALA A 275 -12.07 0.11 3.78
N ILE A 276 -12.53 1.30 4.17
CA ILE A 276 -13.94 1.58 4.40
C ILE A 276 -14.47 2.24 3.13
N THR A 277 -15.38 1.55 2.43
CA THR A 277 -15.86 1.95 1.11
C THR A 277 -17.27 2.52 1.10
N GLY A 278 -17.98 2.43 2.23
CA GLY A 278 -19.35 2.94 2.32
C GLY A 278 -19.92 2.87 3.72
N TYR A 279 -21.16 3.38 3.84
CA TYR A 279 -22.01 3.26 5.03
C TYR A 279 -23.44 2.95 4.60
N ASN A 280 -23.99 1.85 5.12
CA ASN A 280 -25.36 1.44 4.91
C ASN A 280 -26.24 1.99 6.02
N ALA A 281 -27.10 2.98 5.71
CA ALA A 281 -27.97 3.62 6.69
C ALA A 281 -29.09 2.69 7.21
N ALA A 282 -29.50 1.69 6.42
CA ALA A 282 -30.56 0.75 6.82
C ALA A 282 -30.07 -0.23 7.90
N SER A 283 -28.84 -0.75 7.76
CA SER A 283 -28.24 -1.65 8.76
C SER A 283 -27.46 -0.90 9.85
N GLY A 284 -27.09 0.38 9.63
CA GLY A 284 -26.23 1.14 10.52
C GLY A 284 -24.76 0.71 10.49
N ASN A 285 -24.36 -0.06 9.46
CA ASN A 285 -23.02 -0.64 9.32
C ASN A 285 -22.17 0.07 8.25
N PHE A 286 -20.87 -0.06 8.39
CA PHE A 286 -19.90 0.35 7.38
C PHE A 286 -19.63 -0.78 6.41
N THR A 287 -19.52 -0.46 5.12
CA THR A 287 -19.02 -1.40 4.12
C THR A 287 -17.49 -1.40 4.15
N VAL A 288 -16.92 -2.57 4.32
CA VAL A 288 -15.49 -2.79 4.51
C VAL A 288 -14.97 -3.70 3.39
N ALA A 289 -13.89 -3.28 2.75
CA ALA A 289 -13.19 -4.05 1.72
C ALA A 289 -11.83 -4.53 2.22
N ASN A 290 -11.60 -5.82 2.09
CA ASN A 290 -10.35 -6.48 2.46
C ASN A 290 -9.38 -6.42 1.28
N PRO A 291 -8.18 -5.84 1.43
CA PRO A 291 -7.20 -5.79 0.35
C PRO A 291 -6.71 -7.17 -0.12
N TRP A 292 -7.02 -8.26 0.59
CA TRP A 292 -6.77 -9.61 0.08
C TRP A 292 -7.62 -9.97 -1.15
N GLY A 293 -8.56 -9.11 -1.58
CA GLY A 293 -9.37 -9.26 -2.77
C GLY A 293 -10.78 -9.81 -2.52
N ALA A 294 -11.38 -10.42 -3.54
CA ALA A 294 -12.80 -10.79 -3.57
C ALA A 294 -13.27 -11.78 -2.50
N GLY A 295 -12.38 -12.30 -1.68
CA GLY A 295 -12.66 -13.26 -0.62
C GLY A 295 -12.19 -14.66 -1.00
N GLY A 296 -11.88 -15.43 0.03
CA GLY A 296 -11.43 -16.79 -0.08
C GLY A 296 -12.26 -17.73 0.81
N GLY A 297 -11.80 -18.97 0.96
CA GLY A 297 -12.49 -19.98 1.76
C GLY A 297 -12.75 -19.55 3.20
N THR A 298 -11.81 -18.86 3.84
CA THR A 298 -11.82 -18.55 5.28
C THR A 298 -12.02 -17.07 5.64
N TRP A 299 -12.11 -16.16 4.65
CA TRP A 299 -12.34 -14.72 4.88
C TRP A 299 -13.29 -14.11 3.87
N ARG A 300 -13.86 -12.95 4.23
CA ARG A 300 -14.69 -12.10 3.35
C ARG A 300 -13.85 -11.06 2.64
N GLY A 301 -14.15 -10.84 1.35
CA GLY A 301 -13.54 -9.77 0.55
C GLY A 301 -14.21 -8.43 0.82
N VAL A 302 -15.55 -8.40 0.73
CA VAL A 302 -16.36 -7.24 1.07
C VAL A 302 -17.43 -7.69 2.05
N PHE A 303 -17.65 -6.91 3.11
CA PHE A 303 -18.61 -7.24 4.16
C PHE A 303 -19.08 -5.97 4.89
N GLU A 304 -20.15 -6.09 5.64
CA GLU A 304 -20.57 -5.05 6.57
C GLU A 304 -20.04 -5.32 7.98
N ALA A 305 -19.63 -4.25 8.67
CA ALA A 305 -19.23 -4.28 10.07
C ALA A 305 -19.76 -3.06 10.81
N SER A 306 -20.19 -3.26 12.04
CA SER A 306 -20.67 -2.20 12.89
C SER A 306 -19.55 -1.39 13.51
N TRP A 307 -19.85 -0.16 13.94
CA TRP A 307 -18.93 0.66 14.72
C TRP A 307 -18.48 -0.01 16.02
N ARG A 308 -19.34 -0.87 16.57
CA ARG A 308 -19.06 -1.69 17.74
C ARG A 308 -18.04 -2.79 17.44
N ASP A 309 -18.07 -3.39 16.25
CA ASP A 309 -17.07 -4.39 15.83
C ASP A 309 -15.70 -3.74 15.73
N PHE A 310 -15.61 -2.52 15.21
CA PHE A 310 -14.34 -1.76 15.18
C PHE A 310 -13.78 -1.51 16.59
N TYR A 311 -14.65 -1.22 17.57
CA TYR A 311 -14.21 -1.12 18.97
C TYR A 311 -13.69 -2.46 19.52
N ASN A 312 -14.43 -3.54 19.30
CA ASN A 312 -14.10 -4.86 19.82
C ASN A 312 -12.76 -5.40 19.30
N VAL A 313 -12.41 -5.06 18.06
CA VAL A 313 -11.09 -5.43 17.48
C VAL A 313 -9.98 -4.42 17.81
N ARG A 314 -10.21 -3.48 18.72
CA ARG A 314 -9.26 -2.39 19.05
C ARG A 314 -8.89 -1.56 17.82
N GLY A 315 -9.89 -1.26 17.00
CA GLY A 315 -9.69 -0.65 15.68
C GLY A 315 -9.08 0.74 15.77
N VAL A 316 -8.36 1.10 14.72
CA VAL A 316 -7.92 2.47 14.41
C VAL A 316 -8.60 2.85 13.11
N VAL A 317 -9.44 3.89 13.13
CA VAL A 317 -10.08 4.43 11.94
C VAL A 317 -9.42 5.74 11.57
N SER A 318 -8.98 5.86 10.34
CA SER A 318 -8.32 7.06 9.81
C SER A 318 -8.99 7.51 8.52
N TRP A 319 -9.05 8.83 8.31
CA TRP A 319 -9.57 9.41 7.08
C TRP A 319 -8.85 10.69 6.66
N ALA A 320 -8.90 10.98 5.34
CA ALA A 320 -8.38 12.17 4.70
C ALA A 320 -9.38 12.75 3.67
#